data_61387da5d9f19d59a3ef9f2c8c8a2b28
#
_entry.id   61387da5d9f19d59a3ef9f2c8c8a2b28
#
_cell.length_a   1.000
_cell.length_b   1.000
_cell.length_c   1.000
_cell.angle_alpha   90.00
_cell.angle_beta   90.00
_cell.angle_gamma   90.00
#
_symmetry.space_group_name_H-M   'P 1'
#
loop_
_entity.id
_entity.type
_entity.pdbx_description
1 polymer ?
#
loop_
_entity_poly.entity_id
_entity_poly.type
_entity_poly.pdbx_seq_one_letter_code
_entity_poly.pdbx_strand_id
1 'polypeptide(L)'
;MVKYCIYTENVNRDLIESILNENLESFSIQDQIGVWKGTKEKSLKIEVLGTYQDDHIKYVAGLIKVLNNQQAVLVTCERLENNWLI
;
A
#
# COMPACT_ATOMS: atom_id res chain seq x y z
N MET A 1 -16.89 -2.13 5.24
CA MET A 1 -15.52 -1.62 5.26
C MET A 1 -14.62 -2.55 4.48
N VAL A 2 -13.67 -2.01 3.80
CA VAL A 2 -12.72 -2.77 2.98
C VAL A 2 -11.30 -2.51 3.48
N LYS A 3 -10.50 -3.54 3.55
CA LYS A 3 -9.09 -3.46 3.88
C LYS A 3 -8.28 -3.65 2.60
N TYR A 4 -7.53 -2.63 2.24
CA TYR A 4 -6.58 -2.72 1.15
C TYR A 4 -5.17 -2.80 1.71
N CYS A 5 -4.34 -3.60 1.07
CA CYS A 5 -2.91 -3.61 1.35
C CYS A 5 -2.15 -3.32 0.05
N ILE A 6 -1.21 -2.40 0.12
CA ILE A 6 -0.32 -2.08 -0.98
C ILE A 6 1.08 -2.53 -0.57
N TYR A 7 1.66 -3.42 -1.36
CA TYR A 7 3.01 -3.95 -1.09
C TYR A 7 3.97 -3.34 -2.10
N THR A 8 4.96 -2.62 -1.62
CA THR A 8 5.94 -1.93 -2.45
C THR A 8 7.34 -2.07 -1.88
N GLU A 9 8.35 -1.86 -2.72
CA GLU A 9 9.72 -1.77 -2.25
C GLU A 9 9.89 -0.55 -1.34
N ASN A 10 10.76 -0.66 -0.33
CA ASN A 10 11.09 0.46 0.56
C ASN A 10 12.17 1.32 -0.08
N VAL A 11 11.79 2.07 -1.11
CA VAL A 11 12.64 2.98 -1.86
C VAL A 11 11.94 4.33 -1.91
N ASN A 12 12.70 5.42 -1.68
CA ASN A 12 12.13 6.77 -1.64
C ASN A 12 10.93 6.88 -0.71
N ARG A 13 11.14 6.52 0.55
CA ARG A 13 10.09 6.52 1.59
C ARG A 13 9.33 7.84 1.63
N ASP A 14 10.02 8.98 1.55
CA ASP A 14 9.38 10.28 1.63
C ASP A 14 8.44 10.52 0.45
N LEU A 15 8.80 10.08 -0.74
CA LEU A 15 7.94 10.16 -1.91
C LEU A 15 6.69 9.30 -1.74
N ILE A 16 6.85 8.08 -1.24
CA ILE A 16 5.71 7.19 -0.97
C ILE A 16 4.77 7.83 0.04
N GLU A 17 5.27 8.35 1.14
CA GLU A 17 4.44 9.00 2.17
C GLU A 17 3.74 10.24 1.61
N SER A 18 4.41 11.01 0.76
CA SER A 18 3.81 12.16 0.10
C SER A 18 2.63 11.76 -0.79
N ILE A 19 2.79 10.73 -1.58
CA ILE A 19 1.70 10.19 -2.43
C ILE A 19 0.52 9.75 -1.57
N LEU A 20 0.79 9.03 -0.50
CA LEU A 20 -0.26 8.55 0.40
C LEU A 20 -0.99 9.70 1.07
N ASN A 21 -0.27 10.68 1.59
CA ASN A 21 -0.85 11.84 2.27
C ASN A 21 -1.72 12.68 1.34
N GLU A 22 -1.35 12.80 0.08
CA GLU A 22 -2.13 13.57 -0.89
C GLU A 22 -3.42 12.87 -1.32
N ASN A 23 -3.48 11.56 -1.20
CA ASN A 23 -4.57 10.77 -1.80
C ASN A 23 -5.44 10.02 -0.79
N LEU A 24 -5.00 9.87 0.45
CA LEU A 24 -5.69 9.09 1.47
C LEU A 24 -5.81 9.89 2.77
N GLU A 25 -6.96 9.74 3.44
CA GLU A 25 -7.18 10.37 4.74
C GLU A 25 -6.42 9.67 5.87
N SER A 26 -6.36 8.34 5.80
CA SER A 26 -5.67 7.56 6.82
C SER A 26 -5.08 6.30 6.22
N PHE A 27 -3.93 5.91 6.74
CA PHE A 27 -3.23 4.70 6.34
C PHE A 27 -2.21 4.36 7.42
N SER A 28 -1.71 3.15 7.39
CA SER A 28 -0.58 2.75 8.22
C SER A 28 0.49 2.13 7.34
N ILE A 29 1.74 2.29 7.74
CA ILE A 29 2.88 1.74 7.03
C ILE A 29 3.63 0.81 7.97
N GLN A 30 3.95 -0.37 7.49
CA GLN A 30 4.72 -1.36 8.23
C GLN A 30 5.93 -1.77 7.40
N ASP A 31 7.10 -1.72 8.03
CA ASP A 31 8.32 -2.24 7.41
C ASP A 31 8.27 -3.77 7.39
N GLN A 32 8.66 -4.35 6.26
CA GLN A 32 8.73 -5.79 6.07
C GLN A 32 10.04 -6.19 5.43
N ILE A 33 10.44 -7.43 5.67
CA ILE A 33 11.54 -8.06 4.96
C ILE A 33 10.93 -9.21 4.16
N GLY A 34 11.00 -9.09 2.84
CA GLY A 34 10.64 -10.17 1.94
C GLY A 34 11.87 -11.01 1.62
N VAL A 35 11.63 -12.27 1.29
CA VAL A 35 12.69 -13.16 0.84
C VAL A 35 12.26 -13.74 -0.51
N TRP A 36 13.07 -13.52 -1.52
CA TRP A 36 12.84 -14.03 -2.87
C TRP A 36 14.07 -14.80 -3.32
N LYS A 37 13.90 -16.11 -3.57
CA LYS A 37 15.01 -16.98 -3.98
C LYS A 37 16.26 -16.83 -3.09
N GLY A 38 16.03 -16.76 -1.77
CA GLY A 38 17.12 -16.63 -0.80
C GLY A 38 17.65 -15.21 -0.60
N THR A 39 17.21 -14.26 -1.41
CA THR A 39 17.62 -12.86 -1.31
C THR A 39 16.61 -12.06 -0.48
N LYS A 40 17.11 -11.36 0.53
CA LYS A 40 16.29 -10.49 1.36
C LYS A 40 16.07 -9.14 0.69
N GLU A 41 14.83 -8.66 0.75
CA GLU A 41 14.46 -7.36 0.21
C GLU A 41 13.70 -6.56 1.27
N LYS A 42 14.02 -5.28 1.39
CA LYS A 42 13.25 -4.37 2.24
C LYS A 42 12.00 -3.94 1.48
N SER A 43 10.85 -4.12 2.14
CA SER A 43 9.58 -3.74 1.55
C SER A 43 8.69 -3.04 2.56
N LEU A 44 7.62 -2.44 2.06
CA LEU A 44 6.60 -1.79 2.88
C LEU A 44 5.26 -2.47 2.63
N LYS A 45 4.50 -2.63 3.70
CA LYS A 45 3.09 -2.96 3.64
C LYS A 45 2.31 -1.73 4.05
N ILE A 46 1.52 -1.20 3.14
CA ILE A 46 0.66 -0.05 3.40
C ILE A 46 -0.76 -0.57 3.55
N GLU A 47 -1.36 -0.33 4.71
CA GLU A 47 -2.71 -0.78 5.00
C GLU A 47 -3.66 0.40 5.00
N VAL A 48 -4.76 0.28 4.26
CA VAL A 48 -5.79 1.29 4.13
C VAL A 48 -7.13 0.66 4.47
N LEU A 49 -7.78 1.18 5.50
CA LEU A 49 -9.13 0.76 5.89
C LEU A 49 -10.10 1.87 5.52
N GLY A 50 -11.21 1.52 4.91
CA GLY A 50 -12.20 2.52 4.59
C GLY A 50 -13.21 2.08 3.54
N THR A 51 -13.85 3.08 2.95
CA THR A 51 -14.86 2.90 1.91
C THR A 51 -14.39 3.43 0.56
N TYR A 52 -13.09 3.46 0.35
CA TYR A 52 -12.53 3.85 -0.94
C TYR A 52 -12.98 2.90 -2.04
N GLN A 53 -13.07 3.42 -3.25
CA GLN A 53 -13.32 2.57 -4.40
C GLN A 53 -12.03 1.90 -4.85
N ASP A 54 -12.16 0.70 -5.39
CA ASP A 54 -11.02 -0.08 -5.87
C ASP A 54 -10.14 0.72 -6.84
N ASP A 55 -10.77 1.46 -7.75
CA ASP A 55 -10.04 2.25 -8.76
C ASP A 55 -9.18 3.34 -8.13
N HIS A 56 -9.63 3.94 -7.03
CA HIS A 56 -8.85 4.95 -6.34
C HIS A 56 -7.57 4.35 -5.73
N ILE A 57 -7.69 3.19 -5.11
CA ILE A 57 -6.53 2.49 -4.53
C ILE A 57 -5.57 2.03 -5.62
N LYS A 58 -6.09 1.52 -6.72
CA LYS A 58 -5.27 1.15 -7.89
C LYS A 58 -4.52 2.36 -8.46
N TYR A 59 -5.18 3.51 -8.49
CA TYR A 59 -4.55 4.75 -8.93
C TYR A 59 -3.37 5.12 -8.01
N VAL A 60 -3.57 5.08 -6.69
CA VAL A 60 -2.52 5.38 -5.72
C VAL A 60 -1.34 4.42 -5.88
N ALA A 61 -1.61 3.13 -5.99
CA ALA A 61 -0.57 2.13 -6.23
C ALA A 61 0.16 2.37 -7.55
N GLY A 62 -0.57 2.77 -8.57
CA GLY A 62 0.00 3.13 -9.88
C GLY A 62 0.95 4.33 -9.80
N LEU A 63 0.61 5.34 -9.01
CA LEU A 63 1.50 6.47 -8.76
C LEU A 63 2.80 6.03 -8.10
N ILE A 64 2.72 5.17 -7.09
CA ILE A 64 3.90 4.62 -6.43
C ILE A 64 4.76 3.86 -7.44
N LYS A 65 4.13 3.00 -8.23
CA LYS A 65 4.83 2.21 -9.24
C LYS A 65 5.60 3.08 -10.23
N VAL A 66 4.92 4.06 -10.81
CA VAL A 66 5.50 4.90 -11.86
C VAL A 66 6.55 5.85 -11.31
N LEU A 67 6.22 6.59 -10.26
CA LEU A 67 7.11 7.60 -9.70
C LEU A 67 8.34 6.99 -9.02
N ASN A 68 8.23 5.78 -8.54
CA ASN A 68 9.32 5.06 -7.90
C ASN A 68 10.01 4.06 -8.83
N ASN A 69 9.64 4.06 -10.11
CA ASN A 69 10.24 3.22 -11.14
C ASN A 69 10.28 1.73 -10.75
N GLN A 70 9.18 1.23 -10.21
CA GLN A 70 9.05 -0.18 -9.84
C GLN A 70 8.42 -0.98 -10.96
N GLN A 71 8.81 -2.25 -11.08
CA GLN A 71 8.22 -3.14 -12.09
C GLN A 71 6.79 -3.52 -11.75
N ALA A 72 6.50 -3.70 -10.46
CA ALA A 72 5.17 -4.09 -10.00
C ALA A 72 4.95 -3.62 -8.57
N VAL A 73 3.69 -3.33 -8.27
CA VAL A 73 3.19 -3.06 -6.92
C VAL A 73 1.95 -3.95 -6.73
N LEU A 74 1.96 -4.76 -5.69
CA LEU A 74 0.83 -5.64 -5.40
C LEU A 74 -0.21 -4.92 -4.56
N VAL A 75 -1.46 -5.02 -4.97
CA VAL A 75 -2.60 -4.54 -4.18
C VAL A 75 -3.49 -5.73 -3.86
N THR A 76 -3.82 -5.88 -2.59
CA THR A 76 -4.81 -6.86 -2.13
C THR A 76 -6.01 -6.15 -1.54
N CYS A 77 -7.16 -6.80 -1.61
CA CYS A 77 -8.42 -6.26 -1.12
C CYS A 77 -9.14 -7.33 -0.33
N GLU A 78 -9.58 -6.98 0.87
CA GLU A 78 -10.34 -7.87 1.74
C GLU A 78 -11.55 -7.13 2.27
N ARG A 79 -12.74 -7.71 2.07
CA ARG A 79 -13.98 -7.16 2.61
C ARG A 79 -14.16 -7.65 4.03
N LEU A 80 -14.34 -6.68 4.96
CA LEU A 80 -14.54 -6.98 6.37
C LEU A 80 -16.03 -7.06 6.64
N GLU A 81 -16.50 -8.25 7.02
CA GLU A 81 -17.93 -8.49 7.29
C GLU A 81 -18.35 -7.99 8.68
N ASN A 82 -17.48 -8.17 9.66
CA ASN A 82 -17.74 -7.79 11.04
C ASN A 82 -16.68 -6.79 11.49
N ASN A 83 -17.07 -5.53 11.59
CA ASN A 83 -16.17 -4.47 12.04
C ASN A 83 -16.99 -3.39 12.75
N TRP A 84 -16.44 -2.88 13.83
CA TRP A 84 -17.05 -1.83 14.62
C TRP A 84 -16.02 -0.75 14.90
N LEU A 85 -16.37 0.49 14.55
CA LEU A 85 -15.59 1.66 14.94
C LEU A 85 -16.28 2.25 16.18
N ILE A 86 -15.62 2.16 17.30
CA ILE A 86 -16.17 2.59 18.58
C ILE A 86 -15.52 3.89 19.03
#